data_7de8a379552f12949bd932f2cb8abe3d
#
_entry.id   7de8a379552f12949bd932f2cb8abe3d
#
_cell.length_a   1.000
_cell.length_b   1.000
_cell.length_c   1.000
_cell.angle_alpha   90.00
_cell.angle_beta   90.00
_cell.angle_gamma   90.00
#
_symmetry.space_group_name_H-M   'P 1'
#
loop_
_entity.id
_entity.type
_entity.pdbx_description
1 polymer ?
#
loop_
_entity_poly.entity_id
_entity_poly.type
_entity_poly.pdbx_seq_one_letter_code
_entity_poly.pdbx_strand_id
1 'polypeptide(L)'
;QSIHDVMKLFIKYKISGGPVVNKHGDLMGVISEADCMKEISESRYFNMPILDKSVYHFMTKEVETIEANTSVFDAASTFFRTKRRRFPVLDKKNLVGQVSRKDIVIAALNLKSQTWH
;
A
#
# COMPACT_ATOMS: atom_id res chain seq x y z
N GLN A 1 -1.48 -6.74 14.50
CA GLN A 1 -1.21 -5.41 15.08
C GLN A 1 -2.50 -4.64 15.31
N SER A 2 -2.49 -3.78 16.31
CA SER A 2 -3.59 -2.87 16.55
C SER A 2 -3.50 -1.65 15.64
N ILE A 3 -4.62 -0.97 15.44
CA ILE A 3 -4.64 0.28 14.66
C ILE A 3 -3.74 1.35 15.32
N HIS A 4 -3.64 1.33 16.64
CA HIS A 4 -2.76 2.23 17.39
C HIS A 4 -1.29 2.02 17.01
N ASP A 5 -0.85 0.76 16.93
CA ASP A 5 0.51 0.43 16.54
C ASP A 5 0.79 0.86 15.09
N VAL A 6 -0.18 0.67 14.21
CA VAL A 6 -0.06 1.07 12.79
C VAL A 6 0.10 2.59 12.67
N MET A 7 -0.70 3.36 13.40
CA MET A 7 -0.60 4.83 13.38
C MET A 7 0.78 5.29 13.87
N LYS A 8 1.33 4.64 14.89
CA LYS A 8 2.69 4.94 15.36
C LYS A 8 3.74 4.68 14.29
N LEU A 9 3.60 3.59 13.54
CA LEU A 9 4.50 3.27 12.44
C LEU A 9 4.43 4.31 11.33
N PHE A 10 3.22 4.80 11.00
CA PHE A 10 3.06 5.85 10.00
C PHE A 10 3.84 7.10 10.36
N ILE A 11 3.78 7.51 11.63
CA ILE A 11 4.50 8.68 12.12
C ILE A 11 6.01 8.42 12.14
N LYS A 12 6.42 7.29 12.69
CA LYS A 12 7.83 6.95 12.84
C LYS A 12 8.59 6.91 11.50
N TYR A 13 7.97 6.31 10.50
CA TYR A 13 8.59 6.14 9.19
C TYR A 13 8.14 7.17 8.15
N LYS A 14 7.30 8.12 8.54
CA LYS A 14 6.77 9.19 7.67
C LYS A 14 6.10 8.61 6.41
N ILE A 15 5.29 7.59 6.61
CA ILE A 15 4.54 6.93 5.53
C ILE A 15 3.04 7.15 5.73
N SER A 16 2.29 7.08 4.63
CA SER A 16 0.84 7.30 4.65
C SER A 16 0.02 6.04 4.46
N GLY A 17 0.67 4.91 4.37
CA GLY A 17 -0.01 3.62 4.22
C GLY A 17 0.96 2.50 3.92
N GLY A 18 0.45 1.29 3.91
CA GLY A 18 1.26 0.13 3.61
C GLY A 18 0.46 -1.15 3.49
N PRO A 19 1.09 -2.23 3.03
CA PRO A 19 0.45 -3.53 2.96
C PRO A 19 0.31 -4.15 4.34
N VAL A 20 -0.74 -4.96 4.51
CA VAL A 20 -0.98 -5.74 5.71
C VAL A 20 -0.80 -7.20 5.34
N VAL A 21 0.06 -7.89 6.08
CA VAL A 21 0.34 -9.30 5.86
C VAL A 21 -0.02 -10.11 7.10
N ASN A 22 -0.27 -11.41 6.91
CA ASN A 22 -0.47 -12.31 8.04
C ASN A 22 0.88 -12.83 8.53
N LYS A 23 0.85 -13.73 9.51
CA LYS A 23 2.07 -14.32 10.09
C LYS A 23 2.89 -15.15 9.09
N HIS A 24 2.28 -15.54 7.97
CA HIS A 24 2.94 -16.30 6.90
C HIS A 24 3.48 -15.40 5.79
N GLY A 25 3.30 -14.09 5.90
CA GLY A 25 3.74 -13.15 4.88
C GLY A 25 2.79 -12.94 3.72
N ASP A 26 1.60 -13.54 3.76
CA ASP A 26 0.60 -13.39 2.71
C ASP A 26 -0.07 -12.02 2.81
N LEU A 27 -0.29 -11.38 1.66
CA LEU A 27 -0.96 -10.08 1.59
C LEU A 27 -2.43 -10.24 1.96
N MET A 28 -2.84 -9.53 3.02
CA MET A 28 -4.23 -9.53 3.49
C MET A 28 -5.01 -8.31 3.02
N GLY A 29 -4.33 -7.20 2.82
CA GLY A 29 -4.95 -5.95 2.41
C GLY A 29 -3.97 -4.80 2.49
N VAL A 30 -4.49 -3.58 2.42
CA VAL A 30 -3.69 -2.36 2.63
C VAL A 30 -4.39 -1.47 3.64
N ILE A 31 -3.61 -0.71 4.40
CA ILE A 31 -4.10 0.27 5.36
C ILE A 31 -3.50 1.63 5.03
N SER A 32 -4.30 2.70 5.12
CA SER A 32 -3.86 4.06 4.82
C SER A 32 -4.23 5.02 5.94
N GLU A 33 -3.66 6.23 5.88
CA GLU A 33 -4.08 7.30 6.79
C GLU A 33 -5.58 7.57 6.68
N ALA A 34 -6.15 7.50 5.48
CA ALA A 34 -7.58 7.71 5.27
C ALA A 34 -8.42 6.68 6.02
N ASP A 35 -7.98 5.41 6.03
CA ASP A 35 -8.65 4.37 6.81
C ASP A 35 -8.62 4.68 8.29
N CYS A 36 -7.48 5.17 8.79
CA CYS A 36 -7.35 5.58 10.20
C CYS A 36 -8.25 6.76 10.52
N MET A 37 -8.30 7.76 9.64
CA MET A 37 -9.14 8.94 9.84
C MET A 37 -10.61 8.59 9.90
N LYS A 38 -11.04 7.67 9.05
CA LYS A 38 -12.42 7.20 9.06
C LYS A 38 -12.77 6.60 10.42
N GLU A 39 -11.90 5.77 10.96
CA GLU A 39 -12.15 5.12 12.25
C GLU A 39 -12.13 6.10 13.41
N ILE A 40 -11.22 7.07 13.39
CA ILE A 40 -11.19 8.12 14.41
C ILE A 40 -12.51 8.90 14.41
N SER A 41 -13.00 9.25 13.23
CA SER A 41 -14.27 9.96 13.09
C SER A 41 -15.45 9.15 13.61
N GLU A 42 -15.52 7.86 13.22
CA GLU A 42 -16.61 6.99 13.63
C GLU A 42 -16.59 6.68 15.14
N SER A 43 -15.41 6.53 15.73
CA SER A 43 -15.28 6.21 17.15
C SER A 43 -15.89 7.28 18.04
N ARG A 44 -15.84 8.54 17.62
CA ARG A 44 -16.44 9.65 18.35
C ARG A 44 -17.96 9.51 18.46
N TYR A 45 -18.61 9.07 17.39
CA TYR A 45 -20.06 8.90 17.36
C TYR A 45 -20.53 7.71 18.20
N PHE A 46 -19.77 6.65 18.20
CA PHE A 46 -20.16 5.40 18.84
C PHE A 46 -19.51 5.19 20.19
N ASN A 47 -18.70 6.14 20.65
CA ASN A 47 -17.98 6.06 21.93
C ASN A 47 -17.23 4.74 22.10
N MET A 48 -16.61 4.28 21.02
CA MET A 48 -15.91 2.99 20.97
C MET A 48 -14.39 3.20 21.06
N PRO A 49 -13.69 2.40 21.87
CA PRO A 49 -12.22 2.46 21.89
C PRO A 49 -11.65 1.89 20.62
N ILE A 50 -11.18 2.77 19.72
CA ILE A 50 -10.64 2.40 18.42
C ILE A 50 -9.23 1.82 18.53
N LEU A 51 -8.43 2.28 19.53
CA LEU A 51 -7.00 2.03 19.55
C LEU A 51 -6.60 0.57 19.74
N ASP A 52 -7.48 -0.22 20.36
CA ASP A 52 -7.21 -1.62 20.66
C ASP A 52 -7.69 -2.57 19.55
N LYS A 53 -8.36 -2.06 18.54
CA LYS A 53 -8.87 -2.91 17.47
C LYS A 53 -7.77 -3.28 16.48
N SER A 54 -7.91 -4.49 15.91
CA SER A 54 -6.97 -5.01 14.95
C SER A 54 -7.03 -4.24 13.61
N VAL A 55 -5.89 -4.07 12.98
CA VAL A 55 -5.79 -3.48 11.64
C VAL A 55 -6.64 -4.24 10.61
N TYR A 56 -6.88 -5.52 10.81
CA TYR A 56 -7.70 -6.34 9.90
C TYR A 56 -9.15 -5.86 9.81
N HIS A 57 -9.65 -5.12 10.78
CA HIS A 57 -10.99 -4.56 10.74
C HIS A 57 -11.11 -3.32 9.86
N PHE A 58 -10.00 -2.64 9.60
CA PHE A 58 -10.00 -1.32 8.97
C PHE A 58 -9.32 -1.29 7.60
N MET A 59 -8.54 -2.30 7.29
CA MET A 59 -7.82 -2.36 6.03
C MET A 59 -8.76 -2.56 4.84
N THR A 60 -8.31 -2.12 3.67
CA THR A 60 -8.95 -2.44 2.41
C THR A 60 -8.51 -3.84 1.99
N LYS A 61 -9.47 -4.75 1.81
CA LYS A 61 -9.19 -6.17 1.53
C LYS A 61 -9.06 -6.48 0.04
N GLU A 62 -9.81 -5.79 -0.79
CA GLU A 62 -9.72 -5.95 -2.24
C GLU A 62 -8.63 -5.04 -2.76
N VAL A 63 -7.47 -5.60 -3.04
CA VAL A 63 -6.28 -4.83 -3.40
C VAL A 63 -5.80 -5.25 -4.77
N GLU A 64 -5.66 -4.28 -5.68
CA GLU A 64 -4.95 -4.51 -6.92
C GLU A 64 -3.46 -4.56 -6.63
N THR A 65 -2.78 -5.51 -7.26
CA THR A 65 -1.34 -5.74 -7.09
C THR A 65 -0.65 -5.72 -8.44
N ILE A 66 0.68 -5.59 -8.41
CA ILE A 66 1.52 -5.68 -9.61
C ILE A 66 2.48 -6.86 -9.40
N GLU A 67 2.62 -7.70 -10.41
CA GLU A 67 3.60 -8.78 -10.36
C GLU A 67 5.01 -8.23 -10.55
N ALA A 68 5.98 -8.84 -9.88
CA ALA A 68 7.37 -8.39 -9.89
C ALA A 68 7.97 -8.35 -11.29
N ASN A 69 7.50 -9.21 -12.20
CA ASN A 69 8.00 -9.28 -13.58
C ASN A 69 7.24 -8.38 -14.55
N THR A 70 6.34 -7.53 -14.06
CA THR A 70 5.59 -6.58 -14.90
C THR A 70 6.55 -5.56 -15.51
N SER A 71 6.39 -5.29 -16.81
CA SER A 71 7.20 -4.27 -17.47
C SER A 71 6.86 -2.87 -16.95
N VAL A 72 7.81 -1.94 -17.09
CA VAL A 72 7.61 -0.54 -16.72
C VAL A 72 6.41 0.05 -17.46
N PHE A 73 6.24 -0.31 -18.72
CA PHE A 73 5.14 0.20 -19.56
C PHE A 73 3.78 -0.29 -19.08
N ASP A 74 3.68 -1.58 -18.74
CA ASP A 74 2.44 -2.15 -18.24
C ASP A 74 2.11 -1.63 -16.83
N ALA A 75 3.12 -1.45 -15.99
CA ALA A 75 2.95 -0.86 -14.67
C ALA A 75 2.45 0.59 -14.80
N ALA A 76 3.03 1.38 -15.69
CA ALA A 76 2.59 2.75 -15.93
C ALA A 76 1.12 2.79 -16.39
N SER A 77 0.72 1.88 -17.29
CA SER A 77 -0.67 1.78 -17.72
C SER A 77 -1.61 1.45 -16.58
N THR A 78 -1.20 0.56 -15.69
CA THR A 78 -2.00 0.20 -14.51
C THR A 78 -2.18 1.41 -13.59
N PHE A 79 -1.12 2.17 -13.32
CA PHE A 79 -1.22 3.39 -12.53
C PHE A 79 -2.17 4.41 -13.17
N PHE A 80 -2.03 4.61 -14.47
CA PHE A 80 -2.87 5.57 -15.19
C PHE A 80 -4.34 5.18 -15.17
N ARG A 81 -4.63 3.91 -15.41
CA ARG A 81 -6.00 3.38 -15.46
C ARG A 81 -6.69 3.44 -14.10
N THR A 82 -5.98 3.08 -13.03
CA THR A 82 -6.55 2.96 -11.70
C THR A 82 -6.48 4.23 -10.87
N LYS A 83 -5.59 5.15 -11.25
CA LYS A 83 -5.33 6.41 -10.53
C LYS A 83 -4.87 6.20 -9.08
N ARG A 84 -4.32 5.05 -8.79
CA ARG A 84 -3.74 4.77 -7.47
C ARG A 84 -2.34 5.36 -7.38
N ARG A 85 -1.85 5.55 -6.17
CA ARG A 85 -0.53 6.15 -5.93
C ARG A 85 0.56 5.11 -5.76
N ARG A 86 0.19 3.90 -5.33
CA ARG A 86 1.11 2.80 -5.11
C ARG A 86 0.40 1.47 -5.20
N PHE A 87 1.17 0.42 -5.44
CA PHE A 87 0.68 -0.95 -5.46
C PHE A 87 1.62 -1.86 -4.68
N PRO A 88 1.07 -2.84 -3.96
CA PRO A 88 1.88 -3.97 -3.50
C PRO A 88 2.42 -4.74 -4.70
N VAL A 89 3.66 -5.20 -4.59
CA VAL A 89 4.31 -6.01 -5.63
C VAL A 89 4.43 -7.43 -5.13
N LEU A 90 3.94 -8.37 -5.93
CA LEU A 90 3.99 -9.80 -5.61
C LEU A 90 4.93 -10.53 -6.56
N ASP A 91 5.66 -11.49 -6.02
CA ASP A 91 6.41 -12.46 -6.80
C ASP A 91 5.85 -13.83 -6.45
N LYS A 92 5.14 -14.46 -7.40
CA LYS A 92 4.51 -15.77 -7.19
C LYS A 92 3.68 -15.82 -5.89
N LYS A 93 2.83 -14.81 -5.69
CA LYS A 93 1.94 -14.63 -4.54
C LYS A 93 2.63 -14.17 -3.25
N ASN A 94 3.95 -14.03 -3.23
CA ASN A 94 4.67 -13.50 -2.08
C ASN A 94 4.84 -12.00 -2.20
N LEU A 95 4.52 -11.28 -1.14
CA LEU A 95 4.74 -9.82 -1.10
C LEU A 95 6.24 -9.55 -1.03
N VAL A 96 6.77 -8.85 -2.03
CA VAL A 96 8.19 -8.50 -2.09
C VAL A 96 8.44 -7.00 -1.92
N GLY A 97 7.41 -6.17 -1.97
CA GLY A 97 7.56 -4.74 -1.75
C GLY A 97 6.38 -3.95 -2.25
N GLN A 98 6.60 -2.67 -2.45
CA GLN A 98 5.62 -1.75 -3.01
C GLN A 98 6.27 -0.94 -4.12
N VAL A 99 5.47 -0.50 -5.08
CA VAL A 99 5.91 0.40 -6.15
C VAL A 99 5.00 1.63 -6.18
N SER A 100 5.61 2.81 -6.33
CA SER A 100 4.90 4.08 -6.44
C SER A 100 4.99 4.63 -7.86
N ARG A 101 4.19 5.66 -8.15
CA ARG A 101 4.28 6.40 -9.42
C ARG A 101 5.69 6.91 -9.67
N LYS A 102 6.33 7.44 -8.64
CA LYS A 102 7.69 7.98 -8.72
C LYS A 102 8.68 6.89 -9.12
N ASP A 103 8.55 5.70 -8.56
CA ASP A 103 9.41 4.57 -8.92
C ASP A 103 9.31 4.24 -10.40
N ILE A 104 8.11 4.29 -10.98
CA ILE A 104 7.89 4.02 -12.39
C ILE A 104 8.52 5.11 -13.26
N VAL A 105 8.40 6.38 -12.86
CA VAL A 105 9.02 7.49 -13.57
C VAL A 105 10.54 7.33 -13.59
N ILE A 106 11.13 7.00 -12.46
CA ILE A 106 12.59 6.77 -12.35
C ILE A 106 13.03 5.60 -13.23
N ALA A 107 12.28 4.50 -13.20
CA ALA A 107 12.58 3.33 -14.02
C ALA A 107 12.50 3.65 -15.53
N ALA A 108 11.50 4.43 -15.93
CA ALA A 108 11.33 4.84 -17.32
C ALA A 108 12.50 5.74 -17.79
N LEU A 109 12.95 6.64 -16.92
CA LEU A 109 14.12 7.49 -17.25
C LEU A 109 15.38 6.66 -17.43
N ASN A 110 15.58 5.64 -16.60
CA ASN A 110 16.73 4.76 -16.71
C ASN A 110 16.69 3.94 -18.00
N LEU A 111 15.54 3.47 -18.41
CA LEU A 111 15.37 2.76 -19.69
C LEU A 111 15.71 3.66 -20.86
N LYS A 112 15.20 4.89 -20.85
CA LYS A 112 15.47 5.88 -21.88
C LYS A 112 16.98 6.15 -21.99
N SER A 113 17.64 6.30 -20.85
CA SER A 113 19.06 6.53 -20.78
C SER A 113 19.89 5.38 -21.39
N GLN A 114 19.39 4.15 -21.27
CA GLN A 114 20.07 2.96 -21.79
C GLN A 114 19.80 2.70 -23.28
N THR A 115 18.62 3.06 -23.76
CA THR A 115 18.16 2.67 -25.09
C THR A 115 18.22 3.78 -26.14
N TRP A 116 18.43 5.02 -25.75
CA TRP A 116 18.36 6.20 -26.63
C TRP A 116 19.67 6.98 -26.68
N HIS A 117 20.74 6.28 -26.86
CA HIS A 117 22.08 6.87 -26.98
C HIS A 117 22.29 7.49 -28.36
#